data_f987a1b631d1bfc8cd9afb6893e29670
#
_entry.id   f987a1b631d1bfc8cd9afb6893e29670
#
_cell.length_a   1.000
_cell.length_b   1.000
_cell.length_c   1.000
_cell.angle_alpha   90.00
_cell.angle_beta   90.00
_cell.angle_gamma   90.00
#
_symmetry.space_group_name_H-M   'P 1'
#
loop_
_entity.id
_entity.type
_entity.pdbx_description
1 polymer ?
#
loop_
_entity_poly.entity_id
_entity_poly.type
_entity_poly.pdbx_seq_one_letter_code
_entity_poly.pdbx_strand_id
1 'polypeptide(L)'
;MNLLKEFLKDWRIVAVVIVIVTVWILSSCTRDNMEPRLRKYTVQEGSHDFTPSPFPAPSNAKTFKGQARIHASCWYDVLGVDNNDWNKLAGVYRFADVVKNKNSFILAWRPLSAIRNRFELCLYENIDGANVPHDSAIYQVSGGQLFDFELVYTNNKYSLYVDGNLLGTQRNDVTYNWIAKISAWFGGNQSAPWTMWLEMDF
;
A
#
# COMPACT_ATOMS: atom_id res chain seq x y z
N MET A 1 43.27 -19.72 33.33
CA MET A 1 42.18 -19.58 34.33
C MET A 1 42.31 -18.32 35.19
N ASN A 2 43.40 -17.53 35.10
CA ASN A 2 43.61 -16.33 35.92
C ASN A 2 43.14 -14.99 35.34
N LEU A 3 43.12 -14.85 34.00
CA LEU A 3 42.72 -13.62 33.33
C LEU A 3 41.25 -13.20 33.57
N LEU A 4 40.33 -14.19 33.60
CA LEU A 4 38.91 -13.92 33.87
C LEU A 4 38.65 -13.44 35.31
N LYS A 5 39.43 -13.93 36.27
CA LYS A 5 39.31 -13.53 37.68
C LYS A 5 39.85 -12.11 37.93
N GLU A 6 40.86 -11.69 37.19
CA GLU A 6 41.39 -10.31 37.25
C GLU A 6 40.43 -9.31 36.59
N PHE A 7 39.78 -9.71 35.46
CA PHE A 7 38.78 -8.91 34.75
C PHE A 7 37.54 -8.61 35.61
N LEU A 8 37.12 -9.58 36.42
CA LEU A 8 35.94 -9.46 37.29
C LEU A 8 36.21 -8.68 38.58
N LYS A 9 37.51 -8.37 38.92
CA LYS A 9 37.84 -7.58 40.09
C LYS A 9 37.63 -6.08 39.90
N ASP A 10 37.66 -5.60 38.64
CA ASP A 10 37.37 -4.19 38.38
C ASP A 10 35.86 -3.99 38.17
N TRP A 11 35.15 -3.66 39.25
CA TRP A 11 33.70 -3.42 39.29
C TRP A 11 33.26 -2.36 38.24
N ARG A 12 34.16 -1.46 37.81
CA ARG A 12 33.85 -0.45 36.80
C ARG A 12 33.69 -1.08 35.41
N ILE A 13 34.51 -2.06 35.07
CA ILE A 13 34.43 -2.82 33.84
C ILE A 13 33.15 -3.66 33.83
N VAL A 14 32.85 -4.32 34.97
CA VAL A 14 31.63 -5.10 35.11
C VAL A 14 30.39 -4.20 34.99
N ALA A 15 30.38 -3.03 35.60
CA ALA A 15 29.27 -2.08 35.47
C ALA A 15 29.08 -1.59 34.04
N VAL A 16 30.16 -1.28 33.31
CA VAL A 16 30.09 -0.86 31.90
C VAL A 16 29.51 -1.99 31.02
N VAL A 17 29.96 -3.23 31.21
CA VAL A 17 29.43 -4.39 30.46
C VAL A 17 27.96 -4.61 30.76
N ILE A 18 27.53 -4.50 32.01
CA ILE A 18 26.10 -4.62 32.36
C ILE A 18 25.29 -3.53 31.69
N VAL A 19 25.75 -2.27 31.70
CA VAL A 19 25.04 -1.16 31.03
C VAL A 19 24.94 -1.41 29.53
N ILE A 20 26.02 -1.82 28.87
CA ILE A 20 26.03 -2.10 27.43
C ILE A 20 25.04 -3.26 27.11
N VAL A 21 25.08 -4.35 27.86
CA VAL A 21 24.19 -5.49 27.69
C VAL A 21 22.73 -5.10 27.95
N THR A 22 22.47 -4.29 28.99
CA THR A 22 21.12 -3.81 29.29
C THR A 22 20.59 -2.89 28.20
N VAL A 23 21.41 -1.96 27.69
CA VAL A 23 21.04 -1.10 26.57
C VAL A 23 20.79 -1.93 25.30
N TRP A 24 21.59 -2.96 25.05
CA TRP A 24 21.41 -3.85 23.90
C TRP A 24 20.14 -4.68 24.01
N ILE A 25 19.83 -5.24 25.18
CA ILE A 25 18.59 -5.97 25.47
C ILE A 25 17.38 -5.02 25.34
N LEU A 26 17.44 -3.82 25.92
CA LEU A 26 16.36 -2.85 25.82
C LEU A 26 16.15 -2.38 24.36
N SER A 27 17.22 -2.16 23.60
CA SER A 27 17.14 -1.81 22.18
C SER A 27 16.62 -2.96 21.30
N SER A 28 16.87 -4.21 21.68
CA SER A 28 16.31 -5.38 20.97
C SER A 28 14.86 -5.67 21.37
N CYS A 29 14.44 -5.33 22.58
CA CYS A 29 13.04 -5.45 23.01
C CYS A 29 12.13 -4.32 22.47
N THR A 30 12.68 -3.18 22.05
CA THR A 30 11.89 -2.05 21.53
C THR A 30 11.64 -2.11 20.02
N ARG A 31 12.13 -3.12 19.30
CA ARG A 31 11.54 -3.51 18.03
C ARG A 31 10.28 -4.31 18.32
N ASP A 32 9.28 -3.62 18.87
CA ASP A 32 7.92 -4.11 18.82
C ASP A 32 7.60 -4.43 17.36
N ASN A 33 7.43 -5.72 17.07
CA ASN A 33 6.66 -6.19 15.94
C ASN A 33 5.20 -5.80 16.19
N MET A 34 4.91 -4.50 16.39
CA MET A 34 3.54 -4.03 16.34
C MET A 34 3.08 -4.27 14.92
N GLU A 35 2.20 -5.26 14.76
CA GLU A 35 1.49 -5.36 13.49
C GLU A 35 0.96 -3.98 13.13
N PRO A 36 1.17 -3.55 11.87
CA PRO A 36 0.71 -2.23 11.44
C PRO A 36 -0.78 -2.12 11.77
N ARG A 37 -1.20 -0.99 12.31
CA ARG A 37 -2.62 -0.73 12.61
C ARG A 37 -3.38 -0.47 11.31
N LEU A 38 -3.55 -1.53 10.54
CA LEU A 38 -4.32 -1.47 9.31
C LEU A 38 -5.78 -1.14 9.64
N ARG A 39 -6.33 -0.21 8.88
CA ARG A 39 -7.76 0.13 8.94
C ARG A 39 -8.51 -0.75 7.97
N LYS A 40 -9.62 -1.33 8.41
CA LYS A 40 -10.53 -2.11 7.55
C LYS A 40 -11.38 -1.18 6.68
N TYR A 41 -11.44 -1.49 5.40
CA TYR A 41 -12.29 -0.85 4.39
C TYR A 41 -13.25 -1.88 3.82
N THR A 42 -14.52 -1.59 3.77
CA THR A 42 -15.56 -2.52 3.32
C THR A 42 -16.37 -1.89 2.19
N VAL A 43 -16.58 -2.63 1.10
CA VAL A 43 -17.56 -2.31 0.06
C VAL A 43 -18.75 -3.24 0.24
N GLN A 44 -19.96 -2.69 0.25
CA GLN A 44 -21.18 -3.46 0.33
C GLN A 44 -21.56 -4.02 -1.06
N GLU A 45 -22.26 -5.14 -1.07
CA GLU A 45 -22.89 -5.66 -2.28
C GLU A 45 -23.69 -4.57 -2.98
N GLY A 46 -23.57 -4.48 -4.31
CA GLY A 46 -24.24 -3.47 -5.12
C GLY A 46 -23.62 -2.06 -5.06
N SER A 47 -22.49 -1.87 -4.35
CA SER A 47 -21.80 -0.60 -4.25
C SER A 47 -20.46 -0.59 -4.99
N HIS A 48 -19.96 0.62 -5.28
CA HIS A 48 -18.58 0.86 -5.72
C HIS A 48 -17.69 1.43 -4.60
N ASP A 49 -18.28 2.06 -3.59
CA ASP A 49 -17.54 2.82 -2.60
C ASP A 49 -17.17 1.98 -1.39
N PHE A 50 -15.89 2.00 -1.04
CA PHE A 50 -15.40 1.43 0.22
C PHE A 50 -15.64 2.41 1.37
N THR A 51 -16.06 1.86 2.50
CA THR A 51 -16.24 2.59 3.76
C THR A 51 -15.20 2.10 4.78
N PRO A 52 -14.53 3.01 5.48
CA PRO A 52 -14.69 4.45 5.46
C PRO A 52 -14.03 5.09 4.22
N SER A 53 -14.63 6.16 3.71
CA SER A 53 -14.02 7.00 2.68
C SER A 53 -13.42 8.23 3.35
N PRO A 54 -12.10 8.37 3.42
CA PRO A 54 -11.48 9.54 4.04
C PRO A 54 -11.79 10.78 3.21
N PHE A 55 -11.98 11.89 3.91
CA PHE A 55 -12.13 13.19 3.26
C PHE A 55 -10.81 13.57 2.55
N PRO A 56 -10.84 13.96 1.28
CA PRO A 56 -9.64 14.31 0.55
C PRO A 56 -9.05 15.62 1.08
N ALA A 57 -7.91 15.53 1.75
CA ALA A 57 -7.15 16.69 2.19
C ALA A 57 -6.01 16.99 1.21
N PRO A 58 -5.81 18.25 0.79
CA PRO A 58 -4.72 18.61 -0.08
C PRO A 58 -3.37 18.43 0.62
N SER A 59 -2.38 17.94 -0.13
CA SER A 59 -1.02 17.71 0.33
C SER A 59 -0.01 18.07 -0.76
N ASN A 60 1.19 18.45 -0.36
CA ASN A 60 2.32 18.63 -1.26
C ASN A 60 3.43 17.59 -0.97
N ALA A 61 3.14 16.56 -0.19
CA ALA A 61 4.08 15.49 0.09
C ALA A 61 4.57 14.83 -1.21
N LYS A 62 5.85 14.46 -1.22
CA LYS A 62 6.49 13.85 -2.40
C LYS A 62 6.62 12.34 -2.28
N THR A 63 6.35 11.80 -1.10
CA THR A 63 6.39 10.37 -0.84
C THR A 63 5.20 9.96 0.00
N PHE A 64 4.56 8.89 -0.40
CA PHE A 64 3.47 8.24 0.32
C PHE A 64 3.81 6.77 0.47
N LYS A 65 3.78 6.29 1.69
CA LYS A 65 4.00 4.88 2.01
C LYS A 65 2.75 4.35 2.69
N GLY A 66 2.49 3.08 2.45
CA GLY A 66 1.42 2.38 3.10
C GLY A 66 1.63 0.88 3.08
N GLN A 67 0.82 0.21 3.85
CA GLN A 67 0.72 -1.24 3.86
C GLN A 67 -0.71 -1.62 3.54
N ALA A 68 -0.89 -2.76 2.87
CA ALA A 68 -2.22 -3.24 2.55
C ALA A 68 -2.30 -4.76 2.59
N ARG A 69 -3.53 -5.24 2.78
CA ARG A 69 -3.90 -6.65 2.74
C ARG A 69 -5.25 -6.77 2.06
N ILE A 70 -5.32 -7.51 0.96
CA ILE A 70 -6.57 -7.79 0.25
C ILE A 70 -7.15 -9.08 0.81
N HIS A 71 -8.35 -9.04 1.38
CA HIS A 71 -8.98 -10.23 1.94
C HIS A 71 -9.53 -11.17 0.87
N ALA A 72 -9.61 -12.46 1.22
CA ALA A 72 -10.14 -13.49 0.33
C ALA A 72 -11.57 -13.19 -0.19
N SER A 73 -12.38 -12.42 0.55
CA SER A 73 -13.70 -11.96 0.09
C SER A 73 -13.66 -11.06 -1.14
N CYS A 74 -12.51 -10.47 -1.44
CA CYS A 74 -12.32 -9.64 -2.63
C CYS A 74 -12.10 -10.46 -3.91
N TRP A 75 -11.94 -11.78 -3.80
CA TRP A 75 -11.84 -12.63 -4.98
C TRP A 75 -13.22 -12.94 -5.54
N TYR A 76 -13.43 -12.70 -6.83
CA TYR A 76 -14.69 -12.99 -7.56
C TYR A 76 -14.38 -13.47 -8.97
N ASP A 77 -15.32 -14.22 -9.54
CA ASP A 77 -15.30 -14.73 -10.91
C ASP A 77 -16.76 -14.91 -11.40
N VAL A 78 -17.55 -13.85 -11.27
CA VAL A 78 -19.00 -13.89 -11.57
C VAL A 78 -19.46 -12.73 -12.44
N LEU A 79 -18.57 -11.81 -12.79
CA LEU A 79 -18.90 -10.58 -13.52
C LEU A 79 -18.62 -10.69 -15.04
N GLY A 80 -18.27 -11.89 -15.54
CA GLY A 80 -17.94 -12.09 -16.96
C GLY A 80 -16.71 -11.28 -17.38
N VAL A 81 -16.86 -10.42 -18.40
CA VAL A 81 -15.76 -9.59 -18.89
C VAL A 81 -15.24 -8.60 -17.85
N ASP A 82 -16.11 -8.15 -16.95
CA ASP A 82 -15.77 -7.17 -15.90
C ASP A 82 -14.93 -7.78 -14.75
N ASN A 83 -14.71 -9.12 -14.75
CA ASN A 83 -13.73 -9.75 -13.84
C ASN A 83 -12.32 -9.21 -14.06
N ASN A 84 -12.02 -8.68 -15.25
CA ASN A 84 -10.72 -8.11 -15.60
C ASN A 84 -10.59 -6.62 -15.30
N ASP A 85 -11.64 -5.99 -14.78
CA ASP A 85 -11.61 -4.58 -14.44
C ASP A 85 -10.72 -4.31 -13.21
N TRP A 86 -9.97 -3.21 -13.28
CA TRP A 86 -9.08 -2.80 -12.23
C TRP A 86 -9.82 -2.03 -11.12
N ASN A 87 -9.84 -2.60 -9.93
CA ASN A 87 -10.26 -1.92 -8.70
C ASN A 87 -9.13 -1.01 -8.19
N LYS A 88 -9.46 0.07 -7.53
CA LYS A 88 -8.51 1.03 -6.98
C LYS A 88 -8.26 0.70 -5.51
N LEU A 89 -6.99 0.64 -5.12
CA LEU A 89 -6.60 0.37 -3.74
C LEU A 89 -6.24 1.68 -3.03
N ALA A 90 -5.21 2.34 -3.50
CA ALA A 90 -4.68 3.58 -2.93
C ALA A 90 -3.99 4.40 -4.02
N GLY A 91 -3.92 5.70 -3.84
CA GLY A 91 -3.26 6.54 -4.82
C GLY A 91 -3.38 8.02 -4.53
N VAL A 92 -3.04 8.82 -5.52
CA VAL A 92 -3.13 10.27 -5.48
C VAL A 92 -3.77 10.80 -6.75
N TYR A 93 -4.48 11.92 -6.63
CA TYR A 93 -4.94 12.67 -7.79
C TYR A 93 -4.52 14.14 -7.69
N ARG A 94 -4.43 14.83 -8.83
CA ARG A 94 -4.13 16.25 -8.87
C ARG A 94 -5.29 17.03 -8.26
N PHE A 95 -5.04 17.68 -7.14
CA PHE A 95 -6.09 18.34 -6.35
C PHE A 95 -6.83 19.44 -7.15
N ALA A 96 -6.13 20.15 -8.04
CA ALA A 96 -6.72 21.19 -8.88
C ALA A 96 -7.79 20.69 -9.87
N ASP A 97 -7.83 19.38 -10.14
CA ASP A 97 -8.82 18.81 -11.07
C ASP A 97 -10.21 18.63 -10.45
N VAL A 98 -10.32 18.71 -9.11
CA VAL A 98 -11.57 18.50 -8.36
C VAL A 98 -12.13 17.08 -8.50
N VAL A 99 -11.90 16.41 -9.65
CA VAL A 99 -12.39 15.06 -9.96
C VAL A 99 -11.24 14.06 -9.93
N LYS A 100 -11.33 13.08 -9.04
CA LYS A 100 -10.29 12.06 -8.82
C LYS A 100 -9.94 11.23 -10.07
N ASN A 101 -10.86 11.13 -11.03
CA ASN A 101 -10.68 10.33 -12.26
C ASN A 101 -10.11 11.13 -13.44
N LYS A 102 -9.78 12.43 -13.28
CA LYS A 102 -9.24 13.22 -14.38
C LYS A 102 -7.74 12.97 -14.54
N ASN A 103 -6.95 13.24 -13.49
CA ASN A 103 -5.52 12.98 -13.48
C ASN A 103 -5.17 12.34 -12.14
N SER A 104 -4.83 11.06 -12.16
CA SER A 104 -4.51 10.31 -10.96
C SER A 104 -3.48 9.22 -11.22
N PHE A 105 -2.79 8.83 -10.15
CA PHE A 105 -1.74 7.82 -10.13
C PHE A 105 -2.05 6.85 -8.99
N ILE A 106 -2.37 5.59 -9.32
CA ILE A 106 -3.09 4.69 -8.43
C ILE A 106 -2.43 3.30 -8.44
N LEU A 107 -2.30 2.70 -7.26
CA LEU A 107 -2.15 1.26 -7.10
C LEU A 107 -3.53 0.62 -7.28
N ALA A 108 -3.67 -0.21 -8.31
CA ALA A 108 -4.90 -0.92 -8.61
C ALA A 108 -4.73 -2.43 -8.39
N TRP A 109 -5.85 -3.11 -8.21
CA TRP A 109 -5.89 -4.56 -8.03
C TRP A 109 -7.06 -5.18 -8.80
N ARG A 110 -6.93 -6.47 -9.14
CA ARG A 110 -8.03 -7.31 -9.63
C ARG A 110 -7.85 -8.76 -9.18
N PRO A 111 -8.92 -9.57 -9.10
CA PRO A 111 -8.79 -10.99 -8.88
C PRO A 111 -8.11 -11.66 -10.08
N LEU A 112 -7.26 -12.64 -9.83
CA LEU A 112 -6.76 -13.53 -10.88
C LEU A 112 -7.75 -14.67 -11.04
N SER A 113 -8.60 -14.61 -12.08
CA SER A 113 -9.70 -15.56 -12.29
C SER A 113 -9.25 -17.03 -12.35
N ALA A 114 -8.07 -17.27 -12.94
CA ALA A 114 -7.52 -18.62 -13.08
C ALA A 114 -7.10 -19.27 -11.74
N ILE A 115 -6.85 -18.46 -10.69
CA ILE A 115 -6.32 -18.95 -9.41
C ILE A 115 -7.12 -18.31 -8.27
N ARG A 116 -7.90 -19.13 -7.57
CA ARG A 116 -8.70 -18.66 -6.43
C ARG A 116 -7.81 -18.03 -5.36
N ASN A 117 -8.30 -16.92 -4.79
CA ASN A 117 -7.62 -16.17 -3.72
C ASN A 117 -6.24 -15.62 -4.10
N ARG A 118 -6.05 -15.31 -5.39
CA ARG A 118 -4.90 -14.59 -5.92
C ARG A 118 -5.35 -13.27 -6.54
N PHE A 119 -4.50 -12.27 -6.42
CA PHE A 119 -4.76 -10.93 -6.92
C PHE A 119 -3.57 -10.42 -7.71
N GLU A 120 -3.86 -9.67 -8.74
CA GLU A 120 -2.90 -8.90 -9.51
C GLU A 120 -2.93 -7.45 -9.05
N LEU A 121 -1.75 -6.84 -8.95
CA LEU A 121 -1.55 -5.43 -8.66
C LEU A 121 -0.86 -4.78 -9.85
N CYS A 122 -1.29 -3.57 -10.23
CA CYS A 122 -0.62 -2.78 -11.25
C CYS A 122 -0.64 -1.28 -10.91
N LEU A 123 0.19 -0.53 -11.62
CA LEU A 123 0.02 0.91 -11.72
C LEU A 123 -1.16 1.20 -12.66
N TYR A 124 -2.03 2.11 -12.24
CA TYR A 124 -3.17 2.58 -13.01
C TYR A 124 -3.18 4.11 -13.02
N GLU A 125 -3.21 4.70 -14.19
CA GLU A 125 -3.32 6.14 -14.35
C GLU A 125 -4.66 6.53 -14.93
N ASN A 126 -5.19 7.68 -14.49
CA ASN A 126 -6.14 8.44 -15.29
C ASN A 126 -5.40 9.63 -15.88
N ILE A 127 -5.53 9.82 -17.19
CA ILE A 127 -4.88 10.90 -17.95
C ILE A 127 -5.97 11.64 -18.72
N ASP A 128 -6.28 12.86 -18.28
CA ASP A 128 -7.39 13.67 -18.81
C ASP A 128 -8.73 12.91 -18.89
N GLY A 129 -8.96 12.02 -17.91
CA GLY A 129 -10.16 11.19 -17.82
C GLY A 129 -10.07 9.86 -18.56
N ALA A 130 -9.03 9.61 -19.34
CA ALA A 130 -8.80 8.32 -19.96
C ALA A 130 -8.15 7.33 -18.98
N ASN A 131 -8.64 6.10 -18.96
CA ASN A 131 -8.13 5.01 -18.14
C ASN A 131 -6.92 4.34 -18.81
N VAL A 132 -5.78 4.31 -18.13
CA VAL A 132 -4.50 3.78 -18.65
C VAL A 132 -3.88 2.81 -17.64
N PRO A 133 -4.25 1.52 -17.64
CA PRO A 133 -3.57 0.51 -16.85
C PRO A 133 -2.16 0.22 -17.42
N HIS A 134 -1.21 -0.08 -16.55
CA HIS A 134 0.14 -0.50 -16.94
C HIS A 134 0.27 -2.02 -16.86
N ASP A 135 -0.35 -2.73 -17.78
CA ASP A 135 -0.44 -4.20 -17.78
C ASP A 135 0.91 -4.91 -18.03
N SER A 136 1.97 -4.16 -18.33
CA SER A 136 3.31 -4.73 -18.56
C SER A 136 4.09 -5.05 -17.29
N ALA A 137 3.67 -4.51 -16.13
CA ALA A 137 4.31 -4.74 -14.85
C ALA A 137 3.22 -5.09 -13.81
N ILE A 138 3.01 -6.39 -13.64
CA ILE A 138 2.03 -6.95 -12.72
C ILE A 138 2.76 -7.60 -11.54
N TYR A 139 2.34 -7.27 -10.33
CA TYR A 139 2.77 -7.92 -9.10
C TYR A 139 1.63 -8.78 -8.55
N GLN A 140 1.92 -10.00 -8.09
CA GLN A 140 0.89 -10.91 -7.60
C GLN A 140 0.98 -11.11 -6.10
N VAL A 141 -0.17 -11.08 -5.42
CA VAL A 141 -0.31 -11.33 -3.99
C VAL A 141 -1.38 -12.39 -3.71
N SER A 142 -1.22 -13.11 -2.60
CA SER A 142 -2.26 -13.99 -2.08
C SER A 142 -3.25 -13.21 -1.23
N GLY A 143 -4.50 -13.66 -1.17
CA GLY A 143 -5.45 -13.10 -0.22
C GLY A 143 -4.98 -13.25 1.23
N GLY A 144 -5.05 -12.18 1.98
CA GLY A 144 -4.54 -12.08 3.34
C GLY A 144 -3.03 -11.80 3.45
N GLN A 145 -2.28 -11.78 2.35
CA GLN A 145 -0.88 -11.39 2.37
C GLN A 145 -0.74 -9.89 2.63
N LEU A 146 0.10 -9.53 3.59
CA LEU A 146 0.53 -8.15 3.81
C LEU A 146 1.58 -7.79 2.78
N PHE A 147 1.49 -6.59 2.20
CA PHE A 147 2.50 -6.02 1.31
C PHE A 147 2.67 -4.53 1.55
N ASP A 148 3.88 -4.04 1.32
CA ASP A 148 4.21 -2.62 1.36
C ASP A 148 3.98 -1.98 -0.01
N PHE A 149 3.55 -0.72 -0.04
CA PHE A 149 3.55 0.07 -1.26
C PHE A 149 4.05 1.49 -1.02
N GLU A 150 4.67 2.06 -2.05
CA GLU A 150 5.26 3.39 -1.98
C GLU A 150 5.06 4.14 -3.29
N LEU A 151 4.56 5.37 -3.19
CA LEU A 151 4.50 6.34 -4.29
C LEU A 151 5.56 7.39 -4.05
N VAL A 152 6.51 7.53 -4.98
CA VAL A 152 7.63 8.47 -4.88
C VAL A 152 7.58 9.47 -6.04
N TYR A 153 7.57 10.77 -5.72
CA TYR A 153 7.61 11.84 -6.71
C TYR A 153 9.02 12.38 -6.87
N THR A 154 9.65 12.05 -7.98
CA THR A 154 11.01 12.53 -8.33
C THR A 154 11.03 12.96 -9.80
N ASN A 155 11.83 13.97 -10.14
CA ASN A 155 11.97 14.46 -11.51
C ASN A 155 10.62 14.78 -12.17
N ASN A 156 9.68 15.37 -11.41
CA ASN A 156 8.33 15.72 -11.83
C ASN A 156 7.44 14.53 -12.21
N LYS A 157 7.78 13.31 -11.81
CA LYS A 157 6.99 12.10 -12.06
C LYS A 157 6.85 11.25 -10.80
N TYR A 158 5.71 10.59 -10.67
CA TYR A 158 5.49 9.55 -9.67
C TYR A 158 6.03 8.20 -10.17
N SER A 159 6.60 7.44 -9.25
CA SER A 159 6.91 6.01 -9.40
C SER A 159 6.19 5.22 -8.32
N LEU A 160 5.65 4.05 -8.67
CA LEU A 160 4.96 3.13 -7.76
C LEU A 160 5.81 1.90 -7.53
N TYR A 161 6.01 1.58 -6.26
CA TYR A 161 6.71 0.38 -5.81
C TYR A 161 5.78 -0.48 -4.96
N VAL A 162 5.93 -1.80 -5.06
CA VAL A 162 5.30 -2.79 -4.16
C VAL A 162 6.37 -3.75 -3.69
N ASP A 163 6.51 -3.92 -2.37
CA ASP A 163 7.58 -4.71 -1.73
C ASP A 163 8.98 -4.37 -2.30
N GLY A 164 9.22 -3.07 -2.58
CA GLY A 164 10.45 -2.57 -3.16
C GLY A 164 10.61 -2.77 -4.68
N ASN A 165 9.67 -3.45 -5.34
CA ASN A 165 9.68 -3.68 -6.79
C ASN A 165 8.97 -2.54 -7.52
N LEU A 166 9.61 -1.95 -8.53
CA LEU A 166 9.01 -0.90 -9.36
C LEU A 166 7.89 -1.50 -10.24
N LEU A 167 6.65 -1.05 -10.05
CA LEU A 167 5.52 -1.39 -10.92
C LEU A 167 5.41 -0.49 -12.13
N GLY A 168 5.84 0.73 -12.00
CA GLY A 168 5.83 1.67 -13.11
C GLY A 168 6.06 3.12 -12.67
N THR A 169 6.26 3.94 -13.69
CA THR A 169 6.45 5.39 -13.55
C THR A 169 5.39 6.10 -14.39
N GLN A 170 4.93 7.23 -13.90
CA GLN A 170 3.96 8.12 -14.56
C GLN A 170 4.35 8.36 -16.02
N ARG A 171 3.41 8.12 -16.93
CA ARG A 171 3.62 8.26 -18.39
C ARG A 171 3.34 9.67 -18.89
N ASN A 172 2.34 10.34 -18.31
CA ASN A 172 1.98 11.71 -18.72
C ASN A 172 2.94 12.75 -18.14
N ASP A 173 2.85 13.99 -18.65
CA ASP A 173 3.62 15.13 -18.16
C ASP A 173 2.83 16.02 -17.20
N VAL A 174 1.77 15.50 -16.60
CA VAL A 174 0.97 16.20 -15.61
C VAL A 174 1.79 16.44 -14.35
N THR A 175 1.90 17.70 -13.94
CA THR A 175 2.60 18.07 -12.72
C THR A 175 1.64 18.00 -11.52
N TYR A 176 2.05 17.24 -10.49
CA TYR A 176 1.30 17.09 -9.24
C TYR A 176 1.88 17.99 -8.14
N ASN A 177 1.64 19.28 -8.22
CA ASN A 177 2.10 20.25 -7.19
C ASN A 177 1.34 20.09 -5.88
N TRP A 178 0.02 19.98 -5.99
CA TRP A 178 -0.91 19.68 -4.90
C TRP A 178 -1.72 18.46 -5.29
N ILE A 179 -1.78 17.51 -4.38
CA ILE A 179 -2.49 16.25 -4.57
C ILE A 179 -3.47 16.01 -3.43
N ALA A 180 -4.42 15.12 -3.65
CA ALA A 180 -5.17 14.50 -2.58
C ALA A 180 -5.09 12.99 -2.70
N LYS A 181 -5.19 12.29 -1.57
CA LYS A 181 -5.19 10.83 -1.53
C LYS A 181 -6.49 10.26 -2.10
N ILE A 182 -6.39 9.13 -2.77
CA ILE A 182 -7.52 8.32 -3.23
C ILE A 182 -7.63 7.12 -2.30
N SER A 183 -8.82 6.90 -1.75
CA SER A 183 -9.17 5.68 -1.02
C SER A 183 -9.56 4.55 -1.96
N ALA A 184 -9.71 3.34 -1.41
CA ALA A 184 -10.17 2.18 -2.15
C ALA A 184 -11.53 2.42 -2.82
N TRP A 185 -11.67 1.89 -4.04
CA TRP A 185 -12.88 2.00 -4.85
C TRP A 185 -13.01 0.77 -5.74
N PHE A 186 -14.20 0.14 -5.76
CA PHE A 186 -14.51 -0.97 -6.64
C PHE A 186 -14.69 -0.43 -8.07
N GLY A 187 -13.87 -0.91 -8.99
CA GLY A 187 -13.79 -0.42 -10.38
C GLY A 187 -14.80 -1.08 -11.31
N GLY A 188 -14.76 -0.66 -12.60
CA GLY A 188 -15.57 -1.23 -13.66
C GLY A 188 -16.99 -0.70 -13.73
N ASN A 189 -17.77 -1.30 -14.62
CA ASN A 189 -19.18 -0.96 -14.87
C ASN A 189 -20.11 -1.69 -13.91
N GLN A 190 -19.66 -2.78 -13.31
CA GLN A 190 -20.41 -3.59 -12.36
C GLN A 190 -20.05 -3.20 -10.92
N SER A 191 -21.05 -3.21 -10.05
CA SER A 191 -20.86 -3.03 -8.62
C SER A 191 -20.33 -4.31 -7.97
N ALA A 192 -19.89 -4.21 -6.71
CA ALA A 192 -19.40 -5.34 -5.94
C ALA A 192 -20.44 -6.47 -5.89
N PRO A 193 -20.10 -7.71 -6.30
CA PRO A 193 -21.05 -8.84 -6.37
C PRO A 193 -21.50 -9.35 -4.99
N TRP A 194 -20.76 -9.03 -3.95
CA TRP A 194 -21.08 -9.27 -2.54
C TRP A 194 -20.28 -8.33 -1.65
N THR A 195 -20.53 -8.35 -0.36
CA THR A 195 -19.75 -7.54 0.59
C THR A 195 -18.31 -8.04 0.69
N MET A 196 -17.35 -7.15 0.41
CA MET A 196 -15.91 -7.42 0.42
C MET A 196 -15.18 -6.45 1.35
N TRP A 197 -13.98 -6.82 1.76
CA TRP A 197 -13.17 -5.94 2.58
C TRP A 197 -11.66 -6.13 2.33
N LEU A 198 -10.93 -5.09 2.59
CA LEU A 198 -9.48 -5.04 2.60
C LEU A 198 -9.01 -4.24 3.81
N GLU A 199 -7.73 -4.31 4.09
CA GLU A 199 -7.11 -3.54 5.16
C GLU A 199 -5.97 -2.72 4.57
N MET A 200 -5.82 -1.46 5.01
CA MET A 200 -4.66 -0.65 4.64
C MET A 200 -4.38 0.44 5.67
N ASP A 201 -3.10 0.84 5.71
CA ASP A 201 -2.61 2.06 6.32
C ASP A 201 -2.03 2.93 5.21
N PHE A 202 -2.71 4.08 4.95
CA PHE A 202 -2.31 4.96 3.84
C PHE A 202 -2.72 6.41 4.08
#